data_5486a6bbf3b65e5ad18f903ea0041b8d
#
_entry.id   5486a6bbf3b65e5ad18f903ea0041b8d
#
_cell.length_a   1.000
_cell.length_b   1.000
_cell.length_c   1.000
_cell.angle_alpha   90.00
_cell.angle_beta   90.00
_cell.angle_gamma   90.00
#
_symmetry.space_group_name_H-M   'P 1'
#
loop_
_entity.id
_entity.type
_entity.pdbx_description
1 polymer ?
#
loop_
_entity_poly.entity_id
_entity_poly.type
_entity_poly.pdbx_seq_one_letter_code
_entity_poly.pdbx_strand_id
1 'polypeptide(L)'
;SGWTRKLRIAYFNWFLKAANYRGGASFSKFIEFIRRDAEASLSAAQKTELKDLLSKKPVIKSPFEIMAAAMIGRKYVKEWKLEELSQAATTGLKNRNFDRGRKMFAAGGCFACHRFANEGGMTGPDLTGAGGRYSPHDLLDQVINPSKEINEQFVPVIVKMKNGDIVTGVVVNMNGDRVTVNTDMFNPNQRVNVNRPQVESIEPSKVSPMPPGLLNLMQE
;
A
#
# COMPACT_ATOMS: atom_id res chain seq x y z
N SER A 1 2.76 -36.41 -16.46
CA SER A 1 1.95 -35.31 -16.00
C SER A 1 2.86 -34.11 -15.74
N GLY A 2 2.43 -32.91 -16.15
CA GLY A 2 3.21 -31.68 -16.00
C GLY A 2 3.44 -31.22 -14.55
N TRP A 3 2.87 -31.89 -13.55
CA TRP A 3 2.94 -31.53 -12.12
C TRP A 3 4.16 -32.17 -11.45
N THR A 4 5.35 -31.70 -11.84
CA THR A 4 6.63 -32.21 -11.33
C THR A 4 6.89 -31.82 -9.88
N ARG A 5 7.84 -32.50 -9.21
CA ARG A 5 8.30 -32.12 -7.85
C ARG A 5 8.73 -30.65 -7.77
N LYS A 6 9.49 -30.19 -8.75
CA LYS A 6 9.97 -28.80 -8.82
C LYS A 6 8.81 -27.81 -8.86
N LEU A 7 7.77 -28.09 -9.66
CA LEU A 7 6.59 -27.24 -9.76
C LEU A 7 5.77 -27.25 -8.48
N ARG A 8 5.61 -28.40 -7.83
CA ARG A 8 4.93 -28.48 -6.53
C ARG A 8 5.64 -27.63 -5.47
N ILE A 9 6.96 -27.75 -5.35
CA ILE A 9 7.76 -26.95 -4.41
C ILE A 9 7.60 -25.45 -4.70
N ALA A 10 7.71 -25.05 -5.96
CA ALA A 10 7.55 -23.65 -6.36
C ALA A 10 6.13 -23.12 -6.02
N TYR A 11 5.11 -23.93 -6.29
CA TYR A 11 3.71 -23.59 -6.04
C TYR A 11 3.42 -23.42 -4.54
N PHE A 12 3.84 -24.37 -3.70
CA PHE A 12 3.59 -24.25 -2.26
C PHE A 12 4.45 -23.16 -1.60
N ASN A 13 5.65 -22.88 -2.11
CA ASN A 13 6.42 -21.71 -1.69
C ASN A 13 5.75 -20.38 -2.06
N TRP A 14 5.01 -20.34 -3.19
CA TRP A 14 4.28 -19.16 -3.59
C TRP A 14 3.24 -18.76 -2.53
N PHE A 15 2.54 -19.68 -1.89
CA PHE A 15 1.56 -19.37 -0.84
C PHE A 15 2.19 -18.66 0.35
N LEU A 16 3.44 -18.93 0.68
CA LEU A 16 4.16 -18.22 1.75
C LEU A 16 4.37 -16.73 1.41
N LYS A 17 4.56 -16.43 0.13
CA LYS A 17 4.66 -15.04 -0.38
C LYS A 17 3.28 -14.41 -0.51
N ALA A 18 2.33 -15.15 -1.07
CA ALA A 18 0.97 -14.66 -1.36
C ALA A 18 0.20 -14.26 -0.10
N ALA A 19 0.56 -14.78 1.07
CA ALA A 19 -0.01 -14.34 2.35
C ALA A 19 0.27 -12.85 2.65
N ASN A 20 1.30 -12.26 2.04
CA ASN A 20 1.61 -10.85 2.17
C ASN A 20 0.94 -9.99 1.07
N TYR A 21 0.26 -10.61 0.10
CA TYR A 21 -0.42 -9.88 -0.95
C TYR A 21 -1.66 -9.18 -0.41
N ARG A 22 -1.92 -7.99 -0.91
CA ARG A 22 -3.08 -7.20 -0.52
C ARG A 22 -4.09 -7.15 -1.67
N GLY A 23 -5.33 -7.34 -1.31
CA GLY A 23 -6.46 -7.35 -2.23
C GLY A 23 -7.74 -6.94 -1.49
N GLY A 24 -8.89 -7.13 -2.08
CA GLY A 24 -10.17 -6.93 -1.40
C GLY A 24 -10.32 -7.83 -0.16
N ALA A 25 -11.36 -7.61 0.65
CA ALA A 25 -11.59 -8.30 1.92
C ALA A 25 -11.62 -9.84 1.83
N SER A 26 -12.01 -10.38 0.67
CA SER A 26 -12.07 -11.83 0.44
C SER A 26 -10.76 -12.44 -0.07
N PHE A 27 -9.77 -11.62 -0.43
CA PHE A 27 -8.58 -12.09 -1.13
C PHE A 27 -7.77 -13.11 -0.32
N SER A 28 -7.54 -12.83 0.95
CA SER A 28 -6.80 -13.75 1.83
C SER A 28 -7.49 -15.10 1.97
N LYS A 29 -8.82 -15.11 2.08
CA LYS A 29 -9.61 -16.36 2.11
C LYS A 29 -9.52 -17.14 0.82
N PHE A 30 -9.50 -16.48 -0.35
CA PHE A 30 -9.29 -17.18 -1.63
C PHE A 30 -7.94 -17.87 -1.69
N ILE A 31 -6.87 -17.20 -1.28
CA ILE A 31 -5.53 -17.80 -1.23
C ILE A 31 -5.50 -19.01 -0.28
N GLU A 32 -6.15 -18.90 0.88
CA GLU A 32 -6.25 -20.00 1.84
C GLU A 32 -7.03 -21.20 1.27
N PHE A 33 -8.17 -20.95 0.60
CA PHE A 33 -8.96 -22.01 -0.04
C PHE A 33 -8.19 -22.70 -1.16
N ILE A 34 -7.54 -21.92 -2.04
CA ILE A 34 -6.72 -22.49 -3.13
C ILE A 34 -5.59 -23.35 -2.56
N ARG A 35 -4.93 -22.91 -1.49
CA ARG A 35 -3.90 -23.70 -0.81
C ARG A 35 -4.47 -24.99 -0.26
N ARG A 36 -5.56 -24.94 0.47
CA ARG A 36 -6.24 -26.13 1.03
C ARG A 36 -6.61 -27.14 -0.04
N ASP A 37 -7.20 -26.68 -1.15
CA ASP A 37 -7.63 -27.54 -2.23
C ASP A 37 -6.41 -28.15 -2.97
N ALA A 38 -5.32 -27.39 -3.12
CA ALA A 38 -4.07 -27.89 -3.65
C ALA A 38 -3.45 -28.97 -2.72
N GLU A 39 -3.46 -28.77 -1.41
CA GLU A 39 -2.99 -29.77 -0.44
C GLU A 39 -3.85 -31.03 -0.45
N ALA A 40 -5.18 -30.89 -0.64
CA ALA A 40 -6.10 -32.02 -0.75
C ALA A 40 -5.83 -32.87 -2.00
N SER A 41 -5.38 -32.25 -3.10
CA SER A 41 -5.05 -32.93 -4.36
C SER A 41 -3.77 -33.76 -4.35
N LEU A 42 -2.92 -33.59 -3.32
CA LEU A 42 -1.66 -34.33 -3.19
C LEU A 42 -1.89 -35.79 -2.76
N SER A 43 -1.14 -36.73 -3.37
CA SER A 43 -1.07 -38.10 -2.88
C SER A 43 -0.37 -38.18 -1.51
N ALA A 44 -0.52 -39.30 -0.78
CA ALA A 44 0.14 -39.51 0.50
C ALA A 44 1.69 -39.40 0.41
N ALA A 45 2.28 -39.94 -0.66
CA ALA A 45 3.72 -39.85 -0.91
C ALA A 45 4.15 -38.40 -1.14
N GLN A 46 3.37 -37.59 -1.89
CA GLN A 46 3.65 -36.19 -2.14
C GLN A 46 3.49 -35.34 -0.88
N LYS A 47 2.52 -35.63 -0.04
CA LYS A 47 2.37 -34.97 1.28
C LYS A 47 3.55 -35.24 2.19
N THR A 48 4.05 -36.50 2.22
CA THR A 48 5.26 -36.85 2.98
C THR A 48 6.48 -36.13 2.44
N GLU A 49 6.67 -36.09 1.11
CA GLU A 49 7.76 -35.38 0.44
C GLU A 49 7.79 -33.88 0.75
N LEU A 50 6.63 -33.25 0.87
CA LEU A 50 6.46 -31.82 1.07
C LEU A 50 6.18 -31.44 2.53
N LYS A 51 6.24 -32.37 3.47
CA LYS A 51 5.84 -32.19 4.87
C LYS A 51 6.38 -30.90 5.49
N ASP A 52 7.69 -30.68 5.37
CA ASP A 52 8.35 -29.52 5.97
C ASP A 52 7.90 -28.20 5.32
N LEU A 53 7.60 -28.23 4.02
CA LEU A 53 7.11 -27.05 3.29
C LEU A 53 5.65 -26.75 3.65
N LEU A 54 4.81 -27.77 3.73
CA LEU A 54 3.40 -27.66 4.07
C LEU A 54 3.19 -27.18 5.51
N SER A 55 4.09 -27.55 6.43
CA SER A 55 4.05 -27.11 7.83
C SER A 55 4.48 -25.66 8.03
N LYS A 56 5.17 -25.04 7.06
CA LYS A 56 5.63 -23.66 7.17
C LYS A 56 4.45 -22.70 7.23
N LYS A 57 4.49 -21.81 8.23
CA LYS A 57 3.57 -20.69 8.32
C LYS A 57 4.16 -19.47 7.60
N PRO A 58 3.35 -18.69 6.87
CA PRO A 58 3.82 -17.46 6.27
C PRO A 58 4.18 -16.44 7.35
N VAL A 59 5.27 -15.72 7.12
CA VAL A 59 5.60 -14.53 7.91
C VAL A 59 4.87 -13.35 7.29
N ILE A 60 3.85 -12.86 7.97
CA ILE A 60 3.07 -11.69 7.53
C ILE A 60 3.68 -10.46 8.18
N LYS A 61 4.17 -9.53 7.36
CA LYS A 61 4.65 -8.22 7.81
C LYS A 61 3.63 -7.16 7.45
N SER A 62 3.33 -6.29 8.40
CA SER A 62 2.53 -5.11 8.11
C SER A 62 3.32 -4.13 7.21
N PRO A 63 2.65 -3.32 6.38
CA PRO A 63 3.34 -2.27 5.61
C PRO A 63 4.16 -1.34 6.49
N PHE A 64 3.69 -1.06 7.71
CA PHE A 64 4.38 -0.25 8.69
C PHE A 64 5.69 -0.92 9.19
N GLU A 65 5.69 -2.22 9.46
CA GLU A 65 6.91 -2.95 9.86
C GLU A 65 7.95 -2.98 8.74
N ILE A 66 7.52 -3.11 7.48
CA ILE A 66 8.41 -3.04 6.31
C ILE A 66 9.04 -1.65 6.21
N MET A 67 8.24 -0.61 6.37
CA MET A 67 8.68 0.78 6.38
C MET A 67 9.67 1.04 7.52
N ALA A 68 9.30 0.70 8.76
CA ALA A 68 10.13 0.93 9.94
C ALA A 68 11.50 0.25 9.79
N ALA A 69 11.53 -1.00 9.34
CA ALA A 69 12.79 -1.72 9.09
C ALA A 69 13.66 -1.06 8.00
N ALA A 70 13.05 -0.48 6.97
CA ALA A 70 13.76 0.20 5.89
C ALA A 70 14.28 1.60 6.29
N MET A 71 13.72 2.19 7.34
CA MET A 71 14.13 3.50 7.86
C MET A 71 15.24 3.43 8.92
N ILE A 72 15.49 2.26 9.51
CA ILE A 72 16.52 2.10 10.55
C ILE A 72 17.87 2.59 10.03
N GLY A 73 18.52 3.45 10.85
CA GLY A 73 19.86 4.00 10.57
C GLY A 73 19.89 5.12 9.51
N ARG A 74 18.76 5.48 8.90
CA ARG A 74 18.70 6.62 8.00
C ARG A 74 18.68 7.93 8.78
N LYS A 75 19.44 8.90 8.27
CA LYS A 75 19.50 10.25 8.83
C LYS A 75 18.86 11.23 7.86
N TYR A 76 18.38 12.35 8.38
CA TYR A 76 17.97 13.47 7.56
C TYR A 76 19.13 13.93 6.67
N VAL A 77 18.87 14.08 5.38
CA VAL A 77 19.83 14.56 4.39
C VAL A 77 19.57 16.04 4.13
N LYS A 78 18.42 16.36 3.58
CA LYS A 78 17.98 17.73 3.29
C LYS A 78 16.51 17.73 2.88
N GLU A 79 15.91 18.89 2.84
CA GLU A 79 14.65 19.11 2.14
C GLU A 79 14.91 19.22 0.64
N TRP A 80 14.40 18.24 -0.11
CA TRP A 80 14.56 18.20 -1.56
C TRP A 80 13.54 19.08 -2.25
N LYS A 81 14.01 19.86 -3.25
CA LYS A 81 13.16 20.60 -4.17
C LYS A 81 13.03 19.87 -5.50
N LEU A 82 11.92 20.11 -6.20
CA LEU A 82 11.61 19.47 -7.48
C LEU A 82 12.71 19.68 -8.52
N GLU A 83 13.23 20.90 -8.62
CA GLU A 83 14.25 21.31 -9.59
C GLU A 83 15.56 20.53 -9.41
N GLU A 84 15.91 20.22 -8.15
CA GLU A 84 17.15 19.52 -7.81
C GLU A 84 17.15 18.06 -8.28
N LEU A 85 15.97 17.43 -8.32
CA LEU A 85 15.81 16.01 -8.65
C LEU A 85 15.25 15.78 -10.08
N SER A 86 14.79 16.81 -10.76
CA SER A 86 14.13 16.70 -12.08
C SER A 86 15.02 16.05 -13.12
N GLN A 87 16.32 16.36 -13.16
CA GLN A 87 17.25 15.76 -14.10
C GLN A 87 17.45 14.27 -13.81
N ALA A 88 17.66 13.89 -12.55
CA ALA A 88 17.80 12.49 -12.15
C ALA A 88 16.53 11.68 -12.44
N ALA A 89 15.35 12.28 -12.25
CA ALA A 89 14.07 11.65 -12.55
C ALA A 89 13.84 11.42 -14.06
N THR A 90 14.38 12.28 -14.93
CA THR A 90 14.15 12.16 -16.37
C THR A 90 15.23 11.35 -17.09
N THR A 91 16.48 11.53 -16.74
CA THR A 91 17.63 10.90 -17.43
C THR A 91 18.18 9.68 -16.70
N GLY A 92 17.98 9.61 -15.39
CA GLY A 92 18.56 8.60 -14.51
C GLY A 92 17.80 7.26 -14.43
N LEU A 93 16.72 7.04 -15.22
CA LEU A 93 15.86 5.86 -15.08
C LEU A 93 16.34 4.62 -15.82
N LYS A 94 17.39 4.70 -16.63
CA LYS A 94 17.93 3.56 -17.38
C LYS A 94 18.73 2.64 -16.44
N ASN A 95 18.66 1.32 -16.69
CA ASN A 95 19.43 0.29 -15.97
C ASN A 95 19.23 0.29 -14.45
N ARG A 96 18.03 0.64 -13.97
CA ARG A 96 17.70 0.61 -12.54
C ARG A 96 17.45 -0.82 -12.05
N ASN A 97 17.83 -1.07 -10.81
CA ASN A 97 17.59 -2.34 -10.14
C ASN A 97 16.25 -2.30 -9.39
N PHE A 98 15.33 -3.21 -9.74
CA PHE A 98 14.00 -3.26 -9.17
C PHE A 98 14.01 -3.53 -7.64
N ASP A 99 14.84 -4.45 -7.17
CA ASP A 99 14.90 -4.78 -5.73
C ASP A 99 15.42 -3.62 -4.90
N ARG A 100 16.39 -2.88 -5.46
CA ARG A 100 16.88 -1.64 -4.83
C ARG A 100 15.77 -0.58 -4.80
N GLY A 101 15.06 -0.38 -5.91
CA GLY A 101 13.92 0.54 -5.97
C GLY A 101 12.83 0.18 -4.97
N ARG A 102 12.51 -1.10 -4.83
CA ARG A 102 11.55 -1.60 -3.83
C ARG A 102 11.99 -1.27 -2.40
N LYS A 103 13.27 -1.41 -2.07
CA LYS A 103 13.82 -1.01 -0.76
C LYS A 103 13.73 0.50 -0.55
N MET A 104 13.96 1.30 -1.57
CA MET A 104 13.81 2.76 -1.51
C MET A 104 12.36 3.18 -1.34
N PHE A 105 11.42 2.53 -2.04
CA PHE A 105 10.00 2.73 -1.88
C PHE A 105 9.53 2.44 -0.43
N ALA A 106 10.08 1.39 0.20
CA ALA A 106 9.86 1.11 1.61
C ALA A 106 10.46 2.21 2.50
N ALA A 107 11.70 2.63 2.22
CA ALA A 107 12.41 3.65 3.00
C ALA A 107 11.78 5.03 2.94
N GLY A 108 11.12 5.37 1.82
CA GLY A 108 10.29 6.58 1.69
C GLY A 108 8.93 6.49 2.36
N GLY A 109 8.62 5.37 3.02
CA GLY A 109 7.33 5.17 3.68
C GLY A 109 6.16 4.86 2.74
N CYS A 110 6.42 4.75 1.44
CA CYS A 110 5.36 4.61 0.42
C CYS A 110 4.48 3.39 0.64
N PHE A 111 5.06 2.25 1.06
CA PHE A 111 4.31 1.02 1.36
C PHE A 111 3.33 1.15 2.52
N ALA A 112 3.45 2.17 3.38
CA ALA A 112 2.50 2.36 4.47
C ALA A 112 1.08 2.61 3.93
N CYS A 113 0.97 3.39 2.85
CA CYS A 113 -0.30 3.81 2.27
C CYS A 113 -0.56 3.26 0.87
N HIS A 114 0.49 3.09 0.05
CA HIS A 114 0.36 2.69 -1.34
C HIS A 114 0.63 1.21 -1.56
N ARG A 115 -0.13 0.62 -2.46
CA ARG A 115 0.15 -0.69 -3.01
C ARG A 115 0.99 -0.55 -4.29
N PHE A 116 2.00 -1.42 -4.43
CA PHE A 116 2.69 -1.67 -5.68
C PHE A 116 2.70 -3.19 -5.94
N ALA A 117 2.24 -3.62 -7.08
CA ALA A 117 1.92 -5.02 -7.39
C ALA A 117 0.97 -5.59 -6.32
N ASN A 118 1.41 -6.55 -5.52
CA ASN A 118 0.57 -7.17 -4.49
C ASN A 118 1.03 -6.83 -3.06
N GLU A 119 1.91 -5.82 -2.92
CA GLU A 119 2.49 -5.46 -1.62
C GLU A 119 2.13 -4.02 -1.25
N GLY A 120 2.03 -3.74 0.05
CA GLY A 120 1.82 -2.41 0.59
C GLY A 120 0.43 -2.12 1.14
N GLY A 121 0.19 -0.85 1.49
CA GLY A 121 -1.05 -0.34 2.03
C GLY A 121 -2.16 -0.16 1.00
N MET A 122 -3.34 0.22 1.48
CA MET A 122 -4.54 0.38 0.65
C MET A 122 -5.28 1.69 0.93
N THR A 123 -4.68 2.58 1.68
CA THR A 123 -5.28 3.89 2.02
C THR A 123 -4.92 4.97 1.01
N GLY A 124 -3.86 4.77 0.25
CA GLY A 124 -3.51 5.58 -0.92
C GLY A 124 -3.77 4.85 -2.24
N PRO A 125 -3.62 5.53 -3.40
CA PRO A 125 -3.76 4.92 -4.72
C PRO A 125 -2.83 3.74 -4.96
N ASP A 126 -3.29 2.78 -5.78
CA ASP A 126 -2.46 1.70 -6.31
C ASP A 126 -1.49 2.26 -7.37
N LEU A 127 -0.20 2.12 -7.12
CA LEU A 127 0.88 2.64 -7.96
C LEU A 127 1.43 1.62 -8.97
N THR A 128 0.87 0.41 -9.05
CA THR A 128 1.34 -0.66 -9.95
C THR A 128 1.45 -0.19 -11.40
N GLY A 129 0.47 0.54 -11.90
CA GLY A 129 0.43 1.08 -13.26
C GLY A 129 0.83 2.55 -13.39
N ALA A 130 1.35 3.18 -12.33
CA ALA A 130 1.60 4.62 -12.31
C ALA A 130 2.62 5.06 -13.38
N GLY A 131 3.71 4.31 -13.55
CA GLY A 131 4.75 4.62 -14.53
C GLY A 131 4.30 4.55 -16.00
N GLY A 132 3.16 3.94 -16.30
CA GLY A 132 2.55 3.95 -17.64
C GLY A 132 1.54 5.09 -17.86
N ARG A 133 1.20 5.84 -16.81
CA ARG A 133 0.19 6.91 -16.86
C ARG A 133 0.76 8.30 -16.61
N TYR A 134 1.83 8.39 -15.86
CA TYR A 134 2.44 9.65 -15.45
C TYR A 134 3.90 9.71 -15.88
N SER A 135 4.38 10.90 -16.22
CA SER A 135 5.80 11.11 -16.45
C SER A 135 6.60 10.97 -15.14
N PRO A 136 7.90 10.64 -15.22
CA PRO A 136 8.75 10.62 -14.02
C PRO A 136 8.79 11.97 -13.29
N HIS A 137 8.73 13.07 -14.01
CA HIS A 137 8.68 14.42 -13.46
C HIS A 137 7.38 14.63 -12.67
N ASP A 138 6.22 14.25 -13.22
CA ASP A 138 4.93 14.41 -12.55
C ASP A 138 4.85 13.54 -11.28
N LEU A 139 5.35 12.30 -11.34
CA LEU A 139 5.43 11.44 -10.15
C LEU A 139 6.32 12.04 -9.07
N LEU A 140 7.44 12.64 -9.45
CA LEU A 140 8.34 13.31 -8.51
C LEU A 140 7.66 14.55 -7.89
N ASP A 141 6.98 15.37 -8.72
CA ASP A 141 6.24 16.54 -8.24
C ASP A 141 5.17 16.15 -7.22
N GLN A 142 4.41 15.07 -7.48
CA GLN A 142 3.41 14.55 -6.55
C GLN A 142 4.02 14.08 -5.21
N VAL A 143 5.25 13.58 -5.21
CA VAL A 143 5.94 13.17 -3.97
C VAL A 143 6.46 14.36 -3.18
N ILE A 144 6.96 15.40 -3.86
CA ILE A 144 7.53 16.60 -3.22
C ILE A 144 6.42 17.57 -2.79
N ASN A 145 5.40 17.74 -3.64
CA ASN A 145 4.31 18.69 -3.47
C ASN A 145 2.94 17.97 -3.39
N PRO A 146 2.72 17.08 -2.41
CA PRO A 146 1.57 16.17 -2.40
C PRO A 146 0.20 16.86 -2.26
N SER A 147 0.17 18.12 -1.83
CA SER A 147 -1.05 18.91 -1.72
C SER A 147 -1.33 19.80 -2.93
N LYS A 148 -0.42 19.80 -3.93
CA LYS A 148 -0.58 20.62 -5.16
C LYS A 148 -1.77 20.15 -5.98
N GLU A 149 -1.92 18.83 -6.11
CA GLU A 149 -3.03 18.18 -6.78
C GLU A 149 -3.39 16.89 -6.06
N ILE A 150 -4.60 16.80 -5.55
CA ILE A 150 -5.08 15.63 -4.79
C ILE A 150 -6.13 14.92 -5.64
N ASN A 151 -5.93 13.63 -5.92
CA ASN A 151 -6.91 12.82 -6.62
C ASN A 151 -8.23 12.78 -5.84
N GLU A 152 -9.35 13.05 -6.51
CA GLU A 152 -10.68 13.18 -5.92
C GLU A 152 -11.10 12.00 -5.03
N GLN A 153 -10.67 10.78 -5.38
CA GLN A 153 -10.96 9.58 -4.58
C GLN A 153 -10.24 9.54 -3.23
N PHE A 154 -9.21 10.37 -3.06
CA PHE A 154 -8.36 10.39 -1.86
C PHE A 154 -8.34 11.75 -1.16
N VAL A 155 -9.14 12.72 -1.65
CA VAL A 155 -9.30 14.02 -0.98
C VAL A 155 -9.94 13.79 0.39
N PRO A 156 -9.28 14.18 1.48
CA PRO A 156 -9.92 14.16 2.78
C PRO A 156 -11.05 15.17 2.85
N VAL A 157 -12.03 14.90 3.67
CA VAL A 157 -13.08 15.86 4.02
C VAL A 157 -12.95 16.31 5.47
N ILE A 158 -13.37 17.54 5.72
CA ILE A 158 -13.57 18.09 7.04
C ILE A 158 -15.07 18.14 7.26
N VAL A 159 -15.57 17.26 8.12
CA VAL A 159 -16.98 17.17 8.47
C VAL A 159 -17.18 17.93 9.78
N LYS A 160 -17.95 19.02 9.72
CA LYS A 160 -18.40 19.76 10.92
C LYS A 160 -19.76 19.25 11.33
N MET A 161 -19.87 18.84 12.58
CA MET A 161 -21.11 18.35 13.16
C MET A 161 -21.87 19.49 13.84
N LYS A 162 -23.20 19.42 13.86
CA LYS A 162 -24.07 20.43 14.52
C LYS A 162 -23.82 20.57 16.03
N ASN A 163 -23.22 19.55 16.66
CA ASN A 163 -22.82 19.58 18.06
C ASN A 163 -21.41 20.19 18.30
N GLY A 164 -20.74 20.65 17.21
CA GLY A 164 -19.40 21.24 17.26
C GLY A 164 -18.25 20.26 17.05
N ASP A 165 -18.49 18.95 16.98
CA ASP A 165 -17.44 17.97 16.70
C ASP A 165 -16.92 18.12 15.26
N ILE A 166 -15.64 17.78 15.06
CA ILE A 166 -15.02 17.77 13.74
C ILE A 166 -14.47 16.37 13.47
N VAL A 167 -14.85 15.80 12.33
CA VAL A 167 -14.30 14.53 11.82
C VAL A 167 -13.55 14.82 10.53
N THR A 168 -12.26 14.49 10.51
CA THR A 168 -11.41 14.66 9.31
C THR A 168 -10.94 13.28 8.82
N GLY A 169 -11.02 13.05 7.51
CA GLY A 169 -10.57 11.81 6.89
C GLY A 169 -11.10 11.63 5.48
N VAL A 170 -10.84 10.47 4.90
CA VAL A 170 -11.29 10.14 3.55
C VAL A 170 -12.63 9.41 3.61
N VAL A 171 -13.60 9.86 2.82
CA VAL A 171 -14.90 9.17 2.69
C VAL A 171 -14.68 7.85 1.97
N VAL A 172 -14.99 6.74 2.64
CA VAL A 172 -14.82 5.39 2.10
C VAL A 172 -16.14 4.73 1.71
N ASN A 173 -17.25 5.23 2.23
CA ASN A 173 -18.58 4.76 1.86
C ASN A 173 -19.66 5.81 2.16
N MET A 174 -20.68 5.84 1.31
CA MET A 174 -21.93 6.59 1.56
C MET A 174 -23.11 5.66 1.28
N ASN A 175 -23.97 5.51 2.27
CA ASN A 175 -25.20 4.71 2.16
C ASN A 175 -26.36 5.42 2.86
N GLY A 176 -27.24 6.01 2.06
CA GLY A 176 -28.31 6.87 2.55
C GLY A 176 -27.75 8.04 3.37
N ASP A 177 -28.22 8.16 4.61
CA ASP A 177 -27.77 9.21 5.54
C ASP A 177 -26.47 8.87 6.28
N ARG A 178 -25.87 7.70 6.02
CA ARG A 178 -24.62 7.31 6.67
C ARG A 178 -23.44 7.62 5.76
N VAL A 179 -22.51 8.44 6.26
CA VAL A 179 -21.21 8.70 5.66
C VAL A 179 -20.14 8.02 6.51
N THR A 180 -19.38 7.10 5.93
CA THR A 180 -18.28 6.41 6.61
C THR A 180 -16.96 7.07 6.22
N VAL A 181 -16.25 7.60 7.21
CA VAL A 181 -14.98 8.31 7.04
C VAL A 181 -13.86 7.47 7.65
N ASN A 182 -12.82 7.20 6.88
CA ASN A 182 -11.56 6.66 7.41
C ASN A 182 -10.76 7.82 7.99
N THR A 183 -10.45 7.75 9.28
CA THR A 183 -9.77 8.82 10.02
C THR A 183 -8.29 8.54 10.27
N ASP A 184 -7.80 7.36 9.91
CA ASP A 184 -6.38 6.96 10.06
C ASP A 184 -5.85 6.37 8.75
N MET A 185 -4.90 7.08 8.12
CA MET A 185 -4.29 6.67 6.86
C MET A 185 -3.44 5.39 6.96
N PHE A 186 -3.01 5.01 8.17
CA PHE A 186 -2.24 3.78 8.39
C PHE A 186 -3.13 2.58 8.72
N ASN A 187 -4.38 2.82 9.10
CA ASN A 187 -5.33 1.79 9.47
C ASN A 187 -6.64 1.93 8.67
N PRO A 188 -6.84 1.16 7.58
CA PRO A 188 -8.04 1.24 6.75
C PRO A 188 -9.33 0.81 7.49
N ASN A 189 -9.19 0.20 8.67
CA ASN A 189 -10.33 -0.21 9.50
C ASN A 189 -10.73 0.84 10.55
N GLN A 190 -9.93 1.89 10.74
CA GLN A 190 -10.25 3.01 11.64
C GLN A 190 -11.29 3.92 10.97
N ARG A 191 -12.55 3.63 11.22
CA ARG A 191 -13.67 4.27 10.53
C ARG A 191 -14.64 4.89 11.52
N VAL A 192 -15.10 6.10 11.21
CA VAL A 192 -16.18 6.80 11.92
C VAL A 192 -17.38 6.87 11.01
N ASN A 193 -18.56 6.51 11.55
CA ASN A 193 -19.83 6.69 10.86
C ASN A 193 -20.44 8.02 11.29
N VAL A 194 -20.67 8.88 10.31
CA VAL A 194 -21.30 10.18 10.48
C VAL A 194 -22.73 10.09 9.95
N ASN A 195 -23.69 10.58 10.72
CA ASN A 195 -25.10 10.66 10.30
C ASN A 195 -25.35 12.03 9.63
N ARG A 196 -25.69 12.04 8.36
CA ARG A 196 -25.84 13.24 7.54
C ARG A 196 -26.82 14.30 8.12
N PRO A 197 -27.96 13.97 8.71
CA PRO A 197 -28.82 14.95 9.40
C PRO A 197 -28.14 15.69 10.55
N GLN A 198 -27.08 15.14 11.15
CA GLN A 198 -26.30 15.76 12.22
C GLN A 198 -25.12 16.59 11.73
N VAL A 199 -24.88 16.59 10.42
CA VAL A 199 -23.78 17.33 9.80
C VAL A 199 -24.21 18.78 9.56
N GLU A 200 -23.34 19.72 9.91
CA GLU A 200 -23.44 21.13 9.58
C GLU A 200 -22.86 21.41 8.19
N SER A 201 -21.60 20.96 7.95
CA SER A 201 -20.95 21.09 6.64
C SER A 201 -19.99 19.92 6.37
N ILE A 202 -19.75 19.65 5.07
CA ILE A 202 -18.69 18.74 4.59
C ILE A 202 -17.90 19.54 3.55
N GLU A 203 -16.62 19.76 3.84
CA GLU A 203 -15.74 20.54 2.97
C GLU A 203 -14.51 19.70 2.58
N PRO A 204 -14.05 19.74 1.32
CA PRO A 204 -12.82 19.08 0.93
C PRO A 204 -11.61 19.75 1.61
N SER A 205 -10.69 18.93 2.09
CA SER A 205 -9.41 19.42 2.61
C SER A 205 -8.51 19.86 1.45
N LYS A 206 -7.77 20.94 1.66
CA LYS A 206 -6.68 21.38 0.75
C LYS A 206 -5.35 20.68 1.05
N VAL A 207 -5.28 19.91 2.12
CA VAL A 207 -4.07 19.21 2.56
C VAL A 207 -4.21 17.73 2.24
N SER A 208 -3.23 17.21 1.51
CA SER A 208 -3.14 15.79 1.19
C SER A 208 -2.89 14.95 2.44
N PRO A 209 -3.48 13.74 2.55
CA PRO A 209 -3.09 12.78 3.57
C PRO A 209 -1.65 12.24 3.35
N MET A 210 -1.09 12.35 2.15
CA MET A 210 0.31 12.05 1.89
C MET A 210 1.18 13.18 2.47
N PRO A 211 2.08 12.90 3.43
CA PRO A 211 2.90 13.95 4.02
C PRO A 211 4.00 14.42 3.07
N PRO A 212 4.42 15.69 3.13
CA PRO A 212 5.62 16.16 2.43
C PRO A 212 6.90 15.61 3.08
N GLY A 213 8.03 15.76 2.40
CA GLY A 213 9.36 15.45 2.96
C GLY A 213 9.72 13.96 3.00
N LEU A 214 8.97 13.09 2.35
CA LEU A 214 9.24 11.64 2.31
C LEU A 214 10.60 11.28 1.72
N LEU A 215 11.18 12.16 0.89
CA LEU A 215 12.51 11.97 0.30
C LEU A 215 13.65 12.52 1.17
N ASN A 216 13.36 13.21 2.26
CA ASN A 216 14.38 13.93 3.06
C ASN A 216 15.38 13.01 3.77
N LEU A 217 15.09 11.71 3.85
CA LEU A 217 15.99 10.66 4.35
C LEU A 217 16.76 9.93 3.24
N MET A 218 16.66 10.39 1.99
CA MET A 218 17.29 9.76 0.83
C MET A 218 18.40 10.64 0.27
N GLN A 219 19.43 9.97 -0.24
CA GLN A 219 20.42 10.60 -1.12
C GLN A 219 19.91 10.50 -2.55
N GLU A 220 20.39 11.38 -3.40
CA GLU A 220 20.12 11.38 -4.84
C GLU A 220 20.43 10.04 -5.52
#